data_b15b046117a8fc388241c65f66a89c3b
#
_entry.id   b15b046117a8fc388241c65f66a89c3b
#
_cell.length_a   1.000
_cell.length_b   1.000
_cell.length_c   1.000
_cell.angle_alpha   90.00
_cell.angle_beta   90.00
_cell.angle_gamma   90.00
#
_symmetry.space_group_name_H-M   'P 1'
#
loop_
_entity.id
_entity.type
_entity.pdbx_description
1 polymer ?
#
loop_
_entity_poly.entity_id
_entity_poly.type
_entity_poly.pdbx_seq_one_letter_code
_entity_poly.pdbx_strand_id
1 'polypeptide(L)'
;AHELAAPQPFRNLVAQARLGVDAKAHEEFFQEQLADIDEPTMPFGLGEVRGDGSGVGEARRMLPQALNDRLREQARRLGVSLASLCHLAWGQVVARSSGREQVVFGTVLFGRMHAGAGADRALGLFINTLPVRLDLDGTGVAASVRTTHARLSELLAHEHASLALAQRCSGVAAPAPLFGALLNYRHNTPAAMTGRGPDDVLAGMEWLGGEERTNYPLTLSVEDYGEALGLTAQVVEPVSADRVCGYMQ
;
A
#
# COMPACT_ATOMS: atom_id res chain seq x y z
N ALA A 1 -23.77 -27.70 -13.49
CA ALA A 1 -23.14 -27.24 -12.25
C ALA A 1 -21.64 -27.18 -12.49
N HIS A 2 -21.05 -25.98 -12.47
CA HIS A 2 -19.60 -25.84 -12.49
C HIS A 2 -19.07 -26.32 -11.14
N GLU A 3 -18.25 -27.37 -11.15
CA GLU A 3 -17.60 -27.85 -9.95
C GLU A 3 -16.53 -26.83 -9.53
N LEU A 4 -16.70 -26.20 -8.39
CA LEU A 4 -15.71 -25.28 -7.86
C LEU A 4 -14.44 -26.05 -7.51
N ALA A 5 -13.28 -25.48 -7.81
CA ALA A 5 -12.00 -26.08 -7.42
C ALA A 5 -11.94 -26.24 -5.88
N ALA A 6 -11.30 -27.33 -5.42
CA ALA A 6 -11.17 -27.58 -3.98
C ALA A 6 -10.52 -26.38 -3.27
N PRO A 7 -11.12 -25.89 -2.18
CA PRO A 7 -10.57 -24.75 -1.44
C PRO A 7 -9.23 -25.10 -0.80
N GLN A 8 -8.33 -24.12 -0.80
CA GLN A 8 -7.04 -24.25 -0.09
C GLN A 8 -7.22 -23.82 1.37
N PRO A 9 -6.79 -24.62 2.34
CA PRO A 9 -6.91 -24.26 3.75
C PRO A 9 -6.07 -23.06 4.12
N PHE A 10 -6.66 -22.07 4.78
CA PHE A 10 -5.96 -20.85 5.26
C PHE A 10 -4.80 -21.16 6.24
N ARG A 11 -4.87 -22.31 6.96
CA ARG A 11 -3.77 -22.77 7.84
C ARG A 11 -2.44 -22.92 7.10
N ASN A 12 -2.44 -23.14 5.79
CA ASN A 12 -1.20 -23.24 4.99
C ASN A 12 -0.49 -21.88 4.95
N LEU A 13 -1.23 -20.78 4.82
CA LEU A 13 -0.66 -19.42 4.94
C LEU A 13 -0.13 -19.18 6.34
N VAL A 14 -0.88 -19.58 7.39
CA VAL A 14 -0.43 -19.40 8.77
C VAL A 14 0.88 -20.14 9.03
N ALA A 15 1.01 -21.36 8.47
CA ALA A 15 2.26 -22.12 8.53
C ALA A 15 3.40 -21.40 7.79
N GLN A 16 3.13 -20.91 6.58
CA GLN A 16 4.09 -20.15 5.78
C GLN A 16 4.55 -18.89 6.52
N ALA A 17 3.61 -18.11 7.07
CA ALA A 17 3.91 -16.88 7.80
C ALA A 17 4.73 -17.13 9.09
N ARG A 18 4.59 -18.32 9.70
CA ARG A 18 5.30 -18.65 10.94
C ARG A 18 6.61 -19.41 10.74
N LEU A 19 6.74 -20.14 9.65
CA LEU A 19 7.83 -21.07 9.42
C LEU A 19 8.67 -20.72 8.18
N GLY A 20 8.20 -19.78 7.34
CA GLY A 20 8.85 -19.44 6.07
C GLY A 20 10.11 -18.62 6.27
N VAL A 21 9.98 -17.44 6.84
CA VAL A 21 11.11 -16.54 7.17
C VAL A 21 11.30 -16.53 8.68
N ASP A 22 12.54 -16.65 9.14
CA ASP A 22 12.86 -16.63 10.56
C ASP A 22 12.50 -15.25 11.16
N ALA A 23 11.95 -15.28 12.37
CA ALA A 23 11.61 -14.05 13.13
C ALA A 23 12.82 -13.13 13.32
N LYS A 24 14.02 -13.71 13.47
CA LYS A 24 15.26 -12.94 13.58
C LYS A 24 15.62 -12.23 12.28
N ALA A 25 15.41 -12.87 11.12
CA ALA A 25 15.65 -12.24 9.82
C ALA A 25 14.69 -11.05 9.59
N HIS A 26 13.42 -11.15 10.02
CA HIS A 26 12.50 -10.02 10.02
C HIS A 26 12.98 -8.88 10.93
N GLU A 27 13.46 -9.21 12.13
CA GLU A 27 13.98 -8.23 13.09
C GLU A 27 15.22 -7.51 12.55
N GLU A 28 16.20 -8.25 12.03
CA GLU A 28 17.42 -7.69 11.42
C GLU A 28 17.09 -6.74 10.28
N PHE A 29 16.17 -7.14 9.38
CA PHE A 29 15.71 -6.29 8.28
C PHE A 29 15.10 -4.98 8.78
N PHE A 30 14.16 -5.03 9.74
CA PHE A 30 13.53 -3.80 10.22
C PHE A 30 14.46 -2.96 11.10
N GLN A 31 15.40 -3.55 11.82
CA GLN A 31 16.43 -2.81 12.53
C GLN A 31 17.31 -2.02 11.56
N GLU A 32 17.74 -2.63 10.47
CA GLU A 32 18.52 -1.93 9.44
C GLU A 32 17.75 -0.75 8.83
N GLN A 33 16.43 -0.91 8.62
CA GLN A 33 15.62 0.10 7.97
C GLN A 33 15.14 1.21 8.92
N LEU A 34 14.94 0.93 10.21
CA LEU A 34 14.16 1.79 11.09
C LEU A 34 14.85 2.20 12.41
N ALA A 35 16.03 1.64 12.74
CA ALA A 35 16.65 1.87 14.05
C ALA A 35 16.98 3.35 14.33
N ASP A 36 17.26 4.13 13.29
CA ASP A 36 17.56 5.56 13.36
C ASP A 36 16.32 6.48 13.22
N ILE A 37 15.12 5.86 13.09
CA ILE A 37 13.85 6.60 13.07
C ILE A 37 13.38 6.78 14.52
N ASP A 38 13.54 7.95 15.07
CA ASP A 38 13.22 8.29 16.48
C ASP A 38 11.95 9.12 16.64
N GLU A 39 11.42 9.64 15.53
CA GLU A 39 10.17 10.40 15.49
C GLU A 39 9.19 9.88 14.44
N PRO A 40 7.88 9.87 14.74
CA PRO A 40 6.86 9.41 13.80
C PRO A 40 6.72 10.35 12.60
N THR A 41 6.36 9.79 11.44
CA THR A 41 6.00 10.59 10.26
C THR A 41 4.50 10.88 10.28
N MET A 42 4.14 12.16 10.53
CA MET A 42 2.75 12.63 10.67
C MET A 42 2.43 13.73 9.66
N PRO A 43 1.98 13.39 8.46
CA PRO A 43 1.59 14.38 7.45
C PRO A 43 0.50 15.31 7.97
N PHE A 44 0.62 16.60 7.69
CA PHE A 44 -0.29 17.65 8.14
C PHE A 44 -0.44 17.74 9.66
N GLY A 45 0.44 17.12 10.45
CA GLY A 45 0.32 17.05 11.90
C GLY A 45 -0.79 16.12 12.40
N LEU A 46 -1.35 15.27 11.53
CA LEU A 46 -2.41 14.33 11.89
C LEU A 46 -1.82 13.12 12.64
N GLY A 47 -1.90 13.15 13.97
CA GLY A 47 -1.25 12.15 14.84
C GLY A 47 -2.19 11.06 15.38
N GLU A 48 -3.50 11.17 15.21
CA GLU A 48 -4.45 10.22 15.77
C GLU A 48 -4.72 9.06 14.80
N VAL A 49 -4.11 7.90 15.09
CA VAL A 49 -4.20 6.67 14.30
C VAL A 49 -5.25 5.70 14.86
N ARG A 50 -6.05 6.13 15.83
CA ARG A 50 -7.05 5.28 16.51
C ARG A 50 -8.48 5.80 16.39
N GLY A 51 -8.73 6.63 15.37
CA GLY A 51 -10.07 7.12 15.08
C GLY A 51 -11.02 5.99 14.66
N ASP A 52 -12.31 6.22 14.87
CA ASP A 52 -13.40 5.32 14.45
C ASP A 52 -13.79 5.49 12.97
N GLY A 53 -13.04 6.33 12.23
CA GLY A 53 -13.32 6.70 10.84
C GLY A 53 -14.40 7.77 10.67
N SER A 54 -14.90 8.38 11.76
CA SER A 54 -15.75 9.56 11.67
C SER A 54 -14.95 10.79 11.24
N GLY A 55 -15.58 11.73 10.52
CA GLY A 55 -14.90 12.94 10.03
C GLY A 55 -13.84 12.68 8.96
N VAL A 56 -13.90 11.56 8.26
CA VAL A 56 -13.03 11.25 7.13
C VAL A 56 -13.67 11.73 5.83
N GLY A 57 -13.03 12.69 5.16
CA GLY A 57 -13.38 13.11 3.81
C GLY A 57 -12.78 12.17 2.77
N GLU A 58 -13.51 11.89 1.70
CA GLU A 58 -13.05 11.10 0.57
C GLU A 58 -13.10 11.91 -0.73
N ALA A 59 -12.10 11.74 -1.59
CA ALA A 59 -12.12 12.25 -2.95
C ALA A 59 -11.53 11.21 -3.90
N ARG A 60 -12.09 11.15 -5.11
CA ARG A 60 -11.64 10.26 -6.18
C ARG A 60 -11.25 11.06 -7.41
N ARG A 61 -10.18 10.65 -8.06
CA ARG A 61 -9.70 11.31 -9.28
C ARG A 61 -9.09 10.29 -10.24
N MET A 62 -9.53 10.32 -11.50
CA MET A 62 -8.83 9.59 -12.56
C MET A 62 -7.66 10.43 -13.07
N LEU A 63 -6.50 9.80 -13.25
CA LEU A 63 -5.36 10.47 -13.85
C LEU A 63 -5.61 10.70 -15.35
N PRO A 64 -5.16 11.85 -15.90
CA PRO A 64 -5.19 12.06 -17.35
C PRO A 64 -4.49 10.93 -18.09
N GLN A 65 -5.08 10.47 -19.21
CA GLN A 65 -4.53 9.35 -19.99
C GLN A 65 -3.07 9.56 -20.39
N ALA A 66 -2.73 10.77 -20.84
CA ALA A 66 -1.36 11.10 -21.22
C ALA A 66 -0.36 10.95 -20.06
N LEU A 67 -0.78 11.22 -18.82
CA LEU A 67 0.06 11.00 -17.63
C LEU A 67 0.20 9.50 -17.31
N ASN A 68 -0.90 8.75 -17.35
CA ASN A 68 -0.89 7.31 -17.18
C ASN A 68 0.08 6.63 -18.17
N ASP A 69 -0.02 6.96 -19.45
CA ASP A 69 0.81 6.37 -20.51
C ASP A 69 2.30 6.68 -20.28
N ARG A 70 2.62 7.92 -19.93
CA ARG A 70 3.99 8.34 -19.60
C ARG A 70 4.53 7.62 -18.38
N LEU A 71 3.74 7.45 -17.31
CA LEU A 71 4.17 6.72 -16.12
C LEU A 71 4.49 5.26 -16.45
N ARG A 72 3.65 4.59 -17.24
CA ARG A 72 3.89 3.21 -17.68
C ARG A 72 5.12 3.10 -18.58
N GLU A 73 5.32 4.05 -19.48
CA GLU A 73 6.53 4.11 -20.32
C GLU A 73 7.79 4.30 -19.48
N GLN A 74 7.78 5.22 -18.50
CA GLN A 74 8.91 5.45 -17.62
C GLN A 74 9.20 4.23 -16.73
N ALA A 75 8.18 3.57 -16.19
CA ALA A 75 8.35 2.34 -15.43
C ALA A 75 9.06 1.26 -16.26
N ARG A 76 8.62 1.02 -17.49
CA ARG A 76 9.27 0.08 -18.42
C ARG A 76 10.71 0.50 -18.73
N ARG A 77 10.95 1.79 -19.04
CA ARG A 77 12.27 2.32 -19.36
C ARG A 77 13.27 2.16 -18.21
N LEU A 78 12.81 2.34 -16.98
CA LEU A 78 13.64 2.24 -15.78
C LEU A 78 13.78 0.80 -15.27
N GLY A 79 13.00 -0.15 -15.80
CA GLY A 79 12.97 -1.55 -15.33
C GLY A 79 12.37 -1.68 -13.92
N VAL A 80 11.38 -0.87 -13.57
CA VAL A 80 10.74 -0.84 -12.25
C VAL A 80 9.22 -1.05 -12.36
N SER A 81 8.56 -1.38 -11.25
CA SER A 81 7.10 -1.45 -11.22
C SER A 81 6.46 -0.05 -11.21
N LEU A 82 5.25 0.06 -11.76
CA LEU A 82 4.46 1.30 -11.66
C LEU A 82 4.16 1.65 -10.19
N ALA A 83 3.95 0.63 -9.34
CA ALA A 83 3.81 0.81 -7.90
C ALA A 83 5.00 1.56 -7.28
N SER A 84 6.23 1.30 -7.74
CA SER A 84 7.43 1.99 -7.21
C SER A 84 7.43 3.49 -7.54
N LEU A 85 6.95 3.87 -8.72
CA LEU A 85 6.74 5.28 -9.08
C LEU A 85 5.71 5.94 -8.17
N CYS A 86 4.59 5.24 -7.93
CA CYS A 86 3.52 5.73 -7.05
C CYS A 86 3.99 5.85 -5.59
N HIS A 87 4.79 4.90 -5.09
CA HIS A 87 5.35 4.98 -3.74
C HIS A 87 6.32 6.15 -3.59
N LEU A 88 7.20 6.40 -4.58
CA LEU A 88 8.08 7.56 -4.53
C LEU A 88 7.29 8.87 -4.58
N ALA A 89 6.29 8.99 -5.46
CA ALA A 89 5.42 10.16 -5.54
C ALA A 89 4.68 10.40 -4.22
N TRP A 90 4.13 9.32 -3.63
CA TRP A 90 3.50 9.41 -2.30
C TRP A 90 4.48 9.82 -1.21
N GLY A 91 5.68 9.25 -1.20
CA GLY A 91 6.75 9.68 -0.30
C GLY A 91 7.05 11.16 -0.40
N GLN A 92 7.04 11.74 -1.61
CA GLN A 92 7.20 13.20 -1.80
C GLN A 92 6.04 13.98 -1.17
N VAL A 93 4.79 13.53 -1.33
CA VAL A 93 3.62 14.16 -0.70
C VAL A 93 3.74 14.10 0.82
N VAL A 94 4.07 12.93 1.37
CA VAL A 94 4.27 12.73 2.81
C VAL A 94 5.39 13.61 3.35
N ALA A 95 6.53 13.69 2.65
CA ALA A 95 7.66 14.51 3.04
C ALA A 95 7.30 16.01 3.11
N ARG A 96 6.65 16.53 2.06
CA ARG A 96 6.26 17.94 2.00
C ARG A 96 5.19 18.29 3.05
N SER A 97 4.30 17.35 3.36
CA SER A 97 3.23 17.58 4.33
C SER A 97 3.66 17.31 5.79
N SER A 98 4.78 16.63 6.02
CA SER A 98 5.37 16.42 7.35
C SER A 98 6.58 17.32 7.63
N GLY A 99 7.12 18.03 6.61
CA GLY A 99 8.30 18.86 6.74
C GLY A 99 9.60 18.05 6.92
N ARG A 100 9.67 16.81 6.38
CA ARG A 100 10.79 15.88 6.57
C ARG A 100 11.35 15.44 5.23
N GLU A 101 12.65 15.18 5.19
CA GLU A 101 13.32 14.56 4.03
C GLU A 101 13.37 13.02 4.16
N GLN A 102 13.36 12.52 5.40
CA GLN A 102 13.26 11.11 5.70
C GLN A 102 11.85 10.80 6.19
N VAL A 103 11.13 9.92 5.49
CA VAL A 103 9.74 9.63 5.80
C VAL A 103 9.49 8.14 5.89
N VAL A 104 8.57 7.78 6.78
CA VAL A 104 8.03 6.43 6.90
C VAL A 104 6.51 6.50 6.70
N PHE A 105 5.97 5.62 5.88
CA PHE A 105 4.53 5.44 5.72
C PHE A 105 4.20 3.96 5.56
N GLY A 106 2.96 3.58 5.83
CA GLY A 106 2.52 2.21 5.65
C GLY A 106 2.24 1.91 4.18
N THR A 107 2.66 0.74 3.71
CA THR A 107 2.18 0.18 2.44
C THR A 107 1.34 -1.05 2.73
N VAL A 108 0.23 -1.17 2.00
CA VAL A 108 -0.64 -2.34 2.07
C VAL A 108 -0.10 -3.42 1.13
N LEU A 109 0.20 -4.59 1.69
CA LEU A 109 0.69 -5.76 0.97
C LEU A 109 -0.41 -6.79 0.84
N PHE A 110 -0.52 -7.43 -0.31
CA PHE A 110 -1.56 -8.40 -0.57
C PHE A 110 -1.36 -9.74 0.15
N GLY A 111 -0.11 -10.04 0.57
CA GLY A 111 0.24 -11.20 1.39
C GLY A 111 0.12 -12.56 0.69
N ARG A 112 0.04 -12.60 -0.64
CA ARG A 112 -0.11 -13.84 -1.42
C ARG A 112 1.10 -14.18 -2.26
N MET A 113 2.08 -13.30 -2.39
CA MET A 113 3.19 -13.50 -3.32
C MET A 113 4.09 -14.65 -2.90
N HIS A 114 4.29 -14.85 -1.59
CA HIS A 114 5.08 -15.92 -1.02
C HIS A 114 4.23 -16.93 -0.24
N ALA A 115 2.91 -16.92 -0.42
CA ALA A 115 1.98 -17.76 0.33
C ALA A 115 1.87 -19.22 -0.19
N GLY A 116 2.74 -19.61 -1.14
CA GLY A 116 2.81 -20.98 -1.69
C GLY A 116 1.78 -21.26 -2.79
N ALA A 117 1.85 -22.47 -3.35
CA ALA A 117 0.98 -22.90 -4.44
C ALA A 117 -0.51 -22.91 -4.00
N GLY A 118 -1.37 -22.28 -4.80
CA GLY A 118 -2.81 -22.25 -4.56
C GLY A 118 -3.29 -21.15 -3.59
N ALA A 119 -2.41 -20.23 -3.18
CA ALA A 119 -2.77 -19.09 -2.34
C ALA A 119 -3.85 -18.19 -2.99
N ASP A 120 -3.90 -18.17 -4.33
CA ASP A 120 -4.92 -17.49 -5.14
C ASP A 120 -6.33 -18.03 -4.90
N ARG A 121 -6.45 -19.30 -4.47
CA ARG A 121 -7.72 -19.98 -4.19
C ARG A 121 -8.04 -20.12 -2.70
N ALA A 122 -7.16 -19.64 -1.82
CA ALA A 122 -7.41 -19.67 -0.40
C ALA A 122 -8.27 -18.49 0.03
N LEU A 123 -9.27 -18.76 0.87
CA LEU A 123 -10.10 -17.74 1.52
C LEU A 123 -9.49 -17.41 2.88
N GLY A 124 -9.30 -16.12 3.17
CA GLY A 124 -8.77 -15.66 4.45
C GLY A 124 -8.17 -14.26 4.39
N LEU A 125 -7.71 -13.78 5.53
CA LEU A 125 -7.07 -12.46 5.70
C LEU A 125 -5.58 -12.57 5.35
N PHE A 126 -5.24 -12.16 4.14
CA PHE A 126 -3.87 -12.16 3.64
C PHE A 126 -3.21 -10.78 3.74
N ILE A 127 -4.03 -9.72 3.72
CA ILE A 127 -3.56 -8.34 3.70
C ILE A 127 -2.77 -8.03 4.96
N ASN A 128 -1.60 -7.43 4.76
CA ASN A 128 -0.75 -6.92 5.82
C ASN A 128 -0.35 -5.47 5.50
N THR A 129 0.00 -4.71 6.54
CA THR A 129 0.51 -3.35 6.39
C THR A 129 1.90 -3.28 7.01
N LEU A 130 2.89 -2.86 6.23
CA LEU A 130 4.27 -2.74 6.69
C LEU A 130 4.82 -1.34 6.37
N PRO A 131 5.80 -0.84 7.16
CA PRO A 131 6.42 0.44 6.94
C PRO A 131 7.33 0.42 5.71
N VAL A 132 7.25 1.48 4.92
CA VAL A 132 8.23 1.83 3.89
C VAL A 132 8.93 3.11 4.31
N ARG A 133 10.26 3.07 4.39
CA ARG A 133 11.09 4.25 4.58
C ARG A 133 11.59 4.74 3.23
N LEU A 134 11.48 6.04 3.00
CA LEU A 134 12.10 6.73 1.87
C LEU A 134 12.93 7.91 2.38
N ASP A 135 14.15 8.01 1.86
CA ASP A 135 15.05 9.14 2.08
C ASP A 135 14.99 10.00 0.83
N LEU A 136 14.43 11.21 0.96
CA LEU A 136 14.21 12.16 -0.13
C LEU A 136 15.28 13.24 -0.08
N ASP A 137 16.52 12.79 -0.23
CA ASP A 137 17.69 13.64 -0.38
C ASP A 137 17.75 14.28 -1.78
N GLY A 138 18.81 14.98 -2.11
CA GLY A 138 19.00 15.59 -3.42
C GLY A 138 19.23 14.62 -4.59
N THR A 139 19.01 13.31 -4.38
CA THR A 139 19.21 12.26 -5.40
C THR A 139 18.26 12.43 -6.57
N GLY A 140 18.75 12.26 -7.80
CA GLY A 140 17.95 12.41 -9.01
C GLY A 140 16.82 11.37 -9.10
N VAL A 141 15.69 11.78 -9.66
CA VAL A 141 14.43 11.00 -9.70
C VAL A 141 14.61 9.55 -10.17
N ALA A 142 15.39 9.32 -11.23
CA ALA A 142 15.58 7.97 -11.77
C ALA A 142 16.30 7.04 -10.79
N ALA A 143 17.25 7.55 -10.01
CA ALA A 143 17.94 6.79 -8.98
C ALA A 143 17.00 6.54 -7.79
N SER A 144 16.27 7.57 -7.33
CA SER A 144 15.30 7.46 -6.24
C SER A 144 14.21 6.41 -6.54
N VAL A 145 13.71 6.36 -7.80
CA VAL A 145 12.74 5.33 -8.22
C VAL A 145 13.32 3.92 -8.14
N ARG A 146 14.59 3.73 -8.57
CA ARG A 146 15.24 2.41 -8.49
C ARG A 146 15.48 2.00 -7.04
N THR A 147 15.91 2.93 -6.18
CA THR A 147 16.06 2.67 -4.74
C THR A 147 14.73 2.30 -4.11
N THR A 148 13.65 3.04 -4.43
CA THR A 148 12.29 2.71 -3.96
C THR A 148 11.87 1.32 -4.43
N HIS A 149 12.14 0.97 -5.69
CA HIS A 149 11.84 -0.35 -6.24
C HIS A 149 12.59 -1.47 -5.51
N ALA A 150 13.88 -1.29 -5.25
CA ALA A 150 14.68 -2.25 -4.50
C ALA A 150 14.13 -2.44 -3.07
N ARG A 151 13.86 -1.35 -2.35
CA ARG A 151 13.29 -1.39 -0.99
C ARG A 151 11.93 -2.09 -0.94
N LEU A 152 11.05 -1.84 -1.91
CA LEU A 152 9.76 -2.54 -1.99
C LEU A 152 9.94 -4.03 -2.29
N SER A 153 10.91 -4.40 -3.13
CA SER A 153 11.21 -5.80 -3.44
C SER A 153 11.76 -6.54 -2.21
N GLU A 154 12.63 -5.90 -1.43
CA GLU A 154 13.14 -6.43 -0.17
C GLU A 154 12.02 -6.58 0.85
N LEU A 155 11.16 -5.56 0.99
CA LEU A 155 10.00 -5.59 1.90
C LEU A 155 9.04 -6.74 1.59
N LEU A 156 8.84 -7.07 0.30
CA LEU A 156 8.00 -8.19 -0.11
C LEU A 156 8.52 -9.54 0.40
N ALA A 157 9.84 -9.73 0.55
CA ALA A 157 10.39 -10.94 1.18
C ALA A 157 9.99 -11.05 2.66
N HIS A 158 9.61 -9.95 3.28
CA HIS A 158 9.16 -9.84 4.66
C HIS A 158 7.65 -9.60 4.81
N GLU A 159 6.83 -9.84 3.76
CA GLU A 159 5.40 -9.50 3.72
C GLU A 159 4.56 -10.10 4.85
N HIS A 160 5.07 -11.15 5.51
CA HIS A 160 4.40 -11.80 6.64
C HIS A 160 4.88 -11.33 8.03
N ALA A 161 5.81 -10.38 8.09
CA ALA A 161 6.23 -9.80 9.36
C ALA A 161 5.10 -9.01 10.02
N SER A 162 5.13 -8.87 11.36
CA SER A 162 4.14 -8.06 12.03
C SER A 162 4.55 -6.57 12.08
N LEU A 163 3.59 -5.67 11.90
CA LEU A 163 3.81 -4.23 12.08
C LEU A 163 4.33 -3.92 13.51
N ALA A 164 3.88 -4.68 14.51
CA ALA A 164 4.36 -4.52 15.88
C ALA A 164 5.86 -4.85 16.03
N LEU A 165 6.39 -5.80 15.26
CA LEU A 165 7.83 -6.06 15.21
C LEU A 165 8.56 -4.87 14.58
N ALA A 166 8.14 -4.42 13.43
CA ALA A 166 8.72 -3.26 12.75
C ALA A 166 8.72 -2.00 13.63
N GLN A 167 7.62 -1.75 14.36
CA GLN A 167 7.51 -0.66 15.33
C GLN A 167 8.58 -0.76 16.43
N ARG A 168 8.81 -1.97 16.97
CA ARG A 168 9.83 -2.17 18.02
C ARG A 168 11.27 -2.01 17.53
N CYS A 169 11.49 -2.19 16.23
CA CYS A 169 12.80 -2.00 15.60
C CYS A 169 13.14 -0.53 15.34
N SER A 170 12.19 0.40 15.57
CA SER A 170 12.42 1.84 15.46
C SER A 170 12.75 2.47 16.81
N GLY A 171 13.29 3.69 16.79
CA GLY A 171 13.48 4.53 17.98
C GLY A 171 12.22 5.24 18.46
N VAL A 172 11.08 5.11 17.75
CA VAL A 172 9.81 5.76 18.11
C VAL A 172 9.23 5.12 19.36
N ALA A 173 9.13 5.90 20.43
CA ALA A 173 8.65 5.42 21.73
C ALA A 173 7.14 5.11 21.68
N ALA A 174 6.74 3.93 22.22
CA ALA A 174 5.33 3.63 22.43
C ALA A 174 4.71 4.61 23.45
N PRO A 175 3.43 5.01 23.30
CA PRO A 175 2.42 4.48 22.39
C PRO A 175 2.32 5.21 21.03
N ALA A 176 3.31 6.06 20.67
CA ALA A 176 3.27 6.79 19.41
C ALA A 176 3.32 5.82 18.21
N PRO A 177 2.46 5.99 17.19
CA PRO A 177 2.54 5.21 15.97
C PRO A 177 3.77 5.62 15.15
N LEU A 178 4.32 4.71 14.36
CA LEU A 178 5.49 4.99 13.52
C LEU A 178 5.15 5.96 12.36
N PHE A 179 3.91 5.90 11.87
CA PHE A 179 3.42 6.72 10.76
C PHE A 179 1.90 6.97 10.84
N GLY A 180 1.46 8.07 10.25
CA GLY A 180 0.05 8.45 10.12
C GLY A 180 -0.51 8.33 8.71
N ALA A 181 0.27 7.82 7.74
CA ALA A 181 -0.14 7.73 6.35
C ALA A 181 -0.03 6.30 5.79
N LEU A 182 -0.96 5.93 4.90
CA LEU A 182 -0.95 4.68 4.14
C LEU A 182 -0.95 4.92 2.64
N LEU A 183 -0.30 4.02 1.92
CA LEU A 183 -0.50 3.82 0.48
C LEU A 183 -1.02 2.41 0.22
N ASN A 184 -2.11 2.30 -0.53
CA ASN A 184 -2.67 1.06 -1.01
C ASN A 184 -2.65 1.02 -2.54
N TYR A 185 -1.71 0.27 -3.11
CA TYR A 185 -1.63 0.09 -4.56
C TYR A 185 -2.39 -1.18 -4.95
N ARG A 186 -3.47 -1.03 -5.73
CA ARG A 186 -4.37 -2.11 -6.11
C ARG A 186 -4.33 -2.38 -7.60
N HIS A 187 -4.13 -3.63 -7.98
CA HIS A 187 -4.38 -4.09 -9.35
C HIS A 187 -5.85 -4.49 -9.47
N ASN A 188 -6.62 -3.71 -10.21
CA ASN A 188 -8.02 -4.01 -10.51
C ASN A 188 -8.12 -4.58 -11.91
N THR A 189 -8.43 -5.87 -12.03
CA THR A 189 -8.67 -6.46 -13.33
C THR A 189 -10.00 -5.94 -13.89
N PRO A 190 -10.06 -5.38 -15.11
CA PRO A 190 -11.30 -4.87 -15.71
C PRO A 190 -12.45 -5.88 -15.73
N ALA A 191 -12.14 -7.18 -15.77
CA ALA A 191 -13.12 -8.27 -15.74
C ALA A 191 -14.01 -8.27 -14.50
N ALA A 192 -13.56 -7.74 -13.37
CA ALA A 192 -14.39 -7.61 -12.16
C ALA A 192 -15.46 -6.50 -12.27
N MET A 193 -15.33 -5.59 -13.24
CA MET A 193 -16.26 -4.49 -13.47
C MET A 193 -17.06 -4.60 -14.78
N THR A 194 -16.70 -5.47 -15.71
CA THR A 194 -17.30 -5.56 -17.05
C THR A 194 -17.94 -6.90 -17.39
N GLY A 195 -18.02 -7.82 -16.43
CA GLY A 195 -18.65 -9.12 -16.62
C GLY A 195 -20.14 -9.02 -16.94
N ARG A 196 -20.50 -8.69 -18.17
CA ARG A 196 -21.84 -8.78 -18.74
C ARG A 196 -21.82 -9.68 -19.98
N GLY A 197 -21.35 -10.91 -19.77
CA GLY A 197 -21.52 -11.96 -20.78
C GLY A 197 -22.72 -12.85 -20.43
N PRO A 198 -23.29 -13.59 -21.38
CA PRO A 198 -24.42 -14.51 -21.12
C PRO A 198 -24.08 -15.64 -20.14
N ASP A 199 -22.77 -15.86 -19.85
CA ASP A 199 -22.28 -16.84 -18.87
C ASP A 199 -21.79 -16.19 -17.55
N ASP A 200 -22.20 -14.96 -17.26
CA ASP A 200 -21.78 -14.24 -16.06
C ASP A 200 -22.31 -14.94 -14.81
N VAL A 201 -21.40 -15.47 -13.99
CA VAL A 201 -21.71 -16.11 -12.70
C VAL A 201 -22.43 -15.16 -11.75
N LEU A 202 -22.32 -13.84 -11.99
CA LEU A 202 -22.94 -12.76 -11.22
C LEU A 202 -24.25 -12.25 -11.87
N ALA A 203 -24.76 -12.95 -12.90
CA ALA A 203 -26.02 -12.55 -13.55
C ALA A 203 -27.15 -12.48 -12.50
N GLY A 204 -27.80 -11.32 -12.41
CA GLY A 204 -28.84 -11.05 -11.42
C GLY A 204 -28.34 -10.43 -10.11
N MET A 205 -27.03 -10.17 -9.98
CA MET A 205 -26.47 -9.38 -8.88
C MET A 205 -26.22 -7.95 -9.32
N GLU A 206 -26.61 -6.99 -8.50
CA GLU A 206 -26.36 -5.56 -8.71
C GLU A 206 -25.39 -5.07 -7.62
N TRP A 207 -24.32 -4.41 -8.04
CA TRP A 207 -23.41 -3.76 -7.12
C TRP A 207 -23.99 -2.42 -6.66
N LEU A 208 -24.38 -2.32 -5.40
CA LEU A 208 -24.99 -1.12 -4.85
C LEU A 208 -23.98 -0.10 -4.32
N GLY A 209 -22.73 -0.52 -4.12
CA GLY A 209 -21.67 0.32 -3.61
C GLY A 209 -20.82 -0.39 -2.55
N GLY A 210 -19.74 0.26 -2.16
CA GLY A 210 -18.86 -0.17 -1.07
C GLY A 210 -18.27 1.04 -0.38
N GLU A 211 -18.12 0.94 0.93
CA GLU A 211 -17.45 1.92 1.76
C GLU A 211 -16.27 1.21 2.45
N GLU A 212 -15.07 1.78 2.30
CA GLU A 212 -13.89 1.33 3.03
C GLU A 212 -13.44 2.44 3.96
N ARG A 213 -13.08 2.10 5.17
CA ARG A 213 -12.49 3.03 6.14
C ARG A 213 -11.27 2.40 6.77
N THR A 214 -10.29 3.24 7.07
CA THR A 214 -9.10 2.85 7.83
C THR A 214 -9.03 3.67 9.11
N ASN A 215 -8.27 3.17 10.07
CA ASN A 215 -7.97 3.90 11.29
C ASN A 215 -6.81 4.89 11.11
N TYR A 216 -6.21 4.97 9.93
CA TYR A 216 -5.15 5.93 9.63
C TYR A 216 -5.73 7.25 9.17
N PRO A 217 -5.20 8.40 9.67
CA PRO A 217 -5.75 9.71 9.36
C PRO A 217 -5.55 10.15 7.91
N LEU A 218 -4.63 9.51 7.18
CA LEU A 218 -4.37 9.78 5.77
C LEU A 218 -4.12 8.49 5.00
N THR A 219 -4.96 8.19 4.03
CA THR A 219 -4.80 7.02 3.15
C THR A 219 -4.94 7.43 1.70
N LEU A 220 -4.05 6.93 0.86
CA LEU A 220 -4.17 7.02 -0.59
C LEU A 220 -4.27 5.62 -1.18
N SER A 221 -5.33 5.35 -1.92
CA SER A 221 -5.44 4.18 -2.78
C SER A 221 -5.13 4.57 -4.22
N VAL A 222 -4.26 3.80 -4.86
CA VAL A 222 -3.98 3.88 -6.31
C VAL A 222 -4.63 2.67 -6.96
N GLU A 223 -5.59 2.93 -7.84
CA GLU A 223 -6.35 1.90 -8.55
C GLU A 223 -5.75 1.73 -9.95
N ASP A 224 -5.05 0.63 -10.17
CA ASP A 224 -4.48 0.28 -11.48
C ASP A 224 -5.46 -0.62 -12.26
N TYR A 225 -6.12 -0.02 -13.26
CA TYR A 225 -7.07 -0.71 -14.14
C TYR A 225 -6.41 -1.30 -15.40
N GLY A 226 -5.08 -1.37 -15.46
CA GLY A 226 -4.34 -1.82 -16.63
C GLY A 226 -4.11 -0.71 -17.65
N GLU A 227 -5.15 -0.02 -18.12
CA GLU A 227 -5.06 1.08 -19.11
C GLU A 227 -5.30 2.47 -18.49
N ALA A 228 -5.76 2.52 -17.25
CA ALA A 228 -6.03 3.77 -16.53
C ALA A 228 -5.55 3.68 -15.08
N LEU A 229 -5.33 4.82 -14.46
CA LEU A 229 -5.02 4.94 -13.03
C LEU A 229 -6.03 5.84 -12.36
N GLY A 230 -6.58 5.37 -11.23
CA GLY A 230 -7.42 6.15 -10.34
C GLY A 230 -6.70 6.42 -9.02
N LEU A 231 -7.03 7.52 -8.39
CA LEU A 231 -6.63 7.89 -7.03
C LEU A 231 -7.87 8.00 -6.16
N THR A 232 -7.82 7.43 -4.97
CA THR A 232 -8.82 7.65 -3.93
C THR A 232 -8.08 8.08 -2.67
N ALA A 233 -8.25 9.34 -2.27
CA ALA A 233 -7.71 9.84 -1.02
C ALA A 233 -8.79 9.84 0.07
N GLN A 234 -8.43 9.38 1.25
CA GLN A 234 -9.22 9.48 2.47
C GLN A 234 -8.39 10.20 3.52
N VAL A 235 -8.93 11.25 4.11
CA VAL A 235 -8.20 12.04 5.10
C VAL A 235 -9.15 12.63 6.13
N VAL A 236 -8.70 12.66 7.37
CA VAL A 236 -9.42 13.29 8.48
C VAL A 236 -9.48 14.81 8.30
N GLU A 237 -10.65 15.40 8.55
CA GLU A 237 -10.81 16.85 8.56
C GLU A 237 -9.84 17.53 9.56
N PRO A 238 -9.37 18.75 9.26
CA PRO A 238 -9.83 19.67 8.21
C PRO A 238 -9.06 19.56 6.87
N VAL A 239 -8.26 18.52 6.64
CA VAL A 239 -7.49 18.36 5.41
C VAL A 239 -8.42 17.95 4.26
N SER A 240 -8.27 18.60 3.10
CA SER A 240 -9.09 18.28 1.93
C SER A 240 -8.55 17.06 1.18
N ALA A 241 -9.37 16.02 1.04
CA ALA A 241 -9.05 14.82 0.27
C ALA A 241 -8.80 15.13 -1.23
N ASP A 242 -9.53 16.08 -1.82
CA ASP A 242 -9.32 16.52 -3.21
C ASP A 242 -7.94 17.16 -3.40
N ARG A 243 -7.49 17.97 -2.43
CA ARG A 243 -6.12 18.52 -2.48
C ARG A 243 -5.05 17.44 -2.38
N VAL A 244 -5.27 16.40 -1.56
CA VAL A 244 -4.34 15.25 -1.48
C VAL A 244 -4.24 14.54 -2.83
N CYS A 245 -5.36 14.27 -3.51
CA CYS A 245 -5.36 13.76 -4.88
C CYS A 245 -4.60 14.69 -5.84
N GLY A 246 -4.77 16.02 -5.68
CA GLY A 246 -4.07 17.02 -6.47
C GLY A 246 -2.55 17.03 -6.26
N TYR A 247 -2.09 16.82 -5.04
CA TYR A 247 -0.64 16.74 -4.74
C TYR A 247 0.00 15.47 -5.30
N MET A 248 -0.78 14.40 -5.41
CA MET A 248 -0.30 13.12 -5.96
C MET A 248 -0.26 13.11 -7.49
N GLN A 249 -1.00 13.98 -8.17
CA GLN A 249 -1.02 14.15 -9.63
C GLN A 249 0.16 14.97 -10.13
#